data_e68061c82e93bfbcf0733b91a563971b
#
_entry.id   e68061c82e93bfbcf0733b91a563971b
#
_cell.length_a   1.000
_cell.length_b   1.000
_cell.length_c   1.000
_cell.angle_alpha   90.00
_cell.angle_beta   90.00
_cell.angle_gamma   90.00
#
_symmetry.space_group_name_H-M   'P 1'
#
loop_
_entity.id
_entity.type
_entity.pdbx_description
1 polymer ?
#
loop_
_entity_poly.entity_id
_entity_poly.type
_entity_poly.pdbx_seq_one_letter_code
_entity_poly.pdbx_strand_id
1 'polypeptide(L)'
;MTNIKIILGSTRDNRLGEKVFNFVVEEASKNPNINVEGIDLKDYDIPFFNLAMNPTYMDNPGYTGDTDKLSKKIDDADGFIFVMPEYNHGYTGVLKNMIDTFYNEWRLKPAAFVSYGGISGGIRAVEQLRLVLIELQMVPIRASVHIPLIFNQIDDNGLLKEEIKEAAHLDATVEDLEWWAKTLKEPRESKLK
;
A
#
# COMPACT_ATOMS: atom_id res chain seq x y z
N MET A 1 15.38 -11.45 5.80
CA MET A 1 14.70 -10.81 4.66
C MET A 1 13.71 -9.78 5.22
N THR A 2 13.44 -8.74 4.47
CA THR A 2 12.50 -7.67 4.85
C THR A 2 11.12 -7.99 4.26
N ASN A 3 10.07 -7.98 5.07
CA ASN A 3 8.71 -8.30 4.63
C ASN A 3 8.03 -7.04 4.07
N ILE A 4 7.75 -7.03 2.78
CA ILE A 4 7.05 -5.93 2.10
C ILE A 4 5.65 -6.39 1.68
N LYS A 5 4.63 -5.67 2.14
CA LYS A 5 3.24 -5.91 1.71
C LYS A 5 2.85 -4.89 0.64
N ILE A 6 2.31 -5.37 -0.46
CA ILE A 6 1.80 -4.55 -1.55
C ILE A 6 0.28 -4.56 -1.48
N ILE A 7 -0.35 -3.41 -1.27
CA ILE A 7 -1.79 -3.31 -0.99
C ILE A 7 -2.51 -2.68 -2.17
N LEU A 8 -3.44 -3.41 -2.79
CA LEU A 8 -4.33 -2.88 -3.81
C LEU A 8 -5.55 -2.20 -3.19
N GLY A 9 -5.56 -0.87 -3.23
CA GLY A 9 -6.58 -0.01 -2.64
C GLY A 9 -7.81 0.23 -3.51
N SER A 10 -8.28 -0.75 -4.29
CA SER A 10 -9.49 -0.63 -5.11
C SER A 10 -10.24 -1.96 -5.18
N THR A 11 -11.55 -1.93 -4.98
CA THR A 11 -12.41 -3.12 -5.01
C THR A 11 -13.43 -3.11 -6.16
N ARG A 12 -13.32 -2.15 -7.11
CA ARG A 12 -14.24 -2.05 -8.25
C ARG A 12 -14.15 -3.28 -9.15
N ASP A 13 -15.28 -3.68 -9.73
CA ASP A 13 -15.28 -4.68 -10.79
C ASP A 13 -14.55 -4.17 -12.04
N ASN A 14 -13.86 -5.07 -12.74
CA ASN A 14 -13.08 -4.77 -13.95
C ASN A 14 -12.05 -3.62 -13.75
N ARG A 15 -11.49 -3.47 -12.56
CA ARG A 15 -10.52 -2.44 -12.21
C ARG A 15 -9.19 -2.63 -12.95
N LEU A 16 -8.69 -1.57 -13.55
CA LEU A 16 -7.35 -1.57 -14.16
C LEU A 16 -6.23 -1.68 -13.12
N GLY A 17 -6.54 -1.36 -11.86
CA GLY A 17 -5.59 -1.44 -10.75
C GLY A 17 -5.02 -2.82 -10.50
N GLU A 18 -5.74 -3.88 -10.83
CA GLU A 18 -5.23 -5.25 -10.74
C GLU A 18 -4.01 -5.49 -11.64
N LYS A 19 -4.02 -4.89 -12.84
CA LYS A 19 -2.88 -4.98 -13.77
C LYS A 19 -1.65 -4.23 -13.24
N VAL A 20 -1.87 -3.05 -12.66
CA VAL A 20 -0.81 -2.28 -11.99
C VAL A 20 -0.28 -3.04 -10.78
N PHE A 21 -1.17 -3.60 -9.97
CA PHE A 21 -0.81 -4.38 -8.79
C PHE A 21 0.05 -5.60 -9.14
N ASN A 22 -0.36 -6.38 -10.15
CA ASN A 22 0.38 -7.56 -10.60
C ASN A 22 1.79 -7.16 -11.09
N PHE A 23 1.90 -6.08 -11.85
CA PHE A 23 3.19 -5.53 -12.26
C PHE A 23 4.06 -5.16 -11.05
N VAL A 24 3.49 -4.48 -10.05
CA VAL A 24 4.24 -4.07 -8.85
C VAL A 24 4.71 -5.29 -8.04
N VAL A 25 3.85 -6.31 -7.89
CA VAL A 25 4.21 -7.55 -7.20
C VAL A 25 5.32 -8.29 -7.94
N GLU A 26 5.19 -8.43 -9.25
CA GLU A 26 6.19 -9.10 -10.09
C GLU A 26 7.55 -8.39 -10.01
N GLU A 27 7.57 -7.07 -10.19
CA GLU A 27 8.80 -6.29 -10.21
C GLU A 27 9.49 -6.28 -8.83
N ALA A 28 8.72 -6.04 -7.76
CA ALA A 28 9.26 -6.06 -6.41
C ALA A 28 9.83 -7.44 -6.03
N SER A 29 9.23 -8.53 -6.53
CA SER A 29 9.67 -9.90 -6.25
C SER A 29 11.03 -10.24 -6.90
N LYS A 30 11.52 -9.42 -7.82
CA LYS A 30 12.87 -9.59 -8.40
C LYS A 30 13.99 -9.21 -7.43
N ASN A 31 13.68 -8.40 -6.40
CA ASN A 31 14.67 -8.03 -5.39
C ASN A 31 14.88 -9.20 -4.41
N PRO A 32 16.09 -9.80 -4.35
CA PRO A 32 16.34 -11.00 -3.54
C PRO A 32 16.39 -10.75 -2.02
N ASN A 33 16.40 -9.49 -1.60
CA ASN A 33 16.53 -9.11 -0.18
C ASN A 33 15.18 -8.97 0.53
N ILE A 34 14.07 -8.92 -0.23
CA ILE A 34 12.73 -8.74 0.34
C ILE A 34 11.85 -9.97 0.11
N ASN A 35 10.92 -10.15 1.02
CA ASN A 35 9.82 -11.09 0.88
C ASN A 35 8.55 -10.31 0.56
N VAL A 36 7.96 -10.55 -0.62
CA VAL A 36 6.80 -9.80 -1.12
C VAL A 36 5.52 -10.57 -0.90
N GLU A 37 4.52 -9.93 -0.35
CA GLU A 37 3.15 -10.44 -0.29
C GLU A 37 2.16 -9.40 -0.82
N GLY A 38 1.38 -9.82 -1.81
CA GLY A 38 0.27 -9.02 -2.34
C GLY A 38 -0.97 -9.13 -1.45
N ILE A 39 -1.61 -8.00 -1.17
CA ILE A 39 -2.88 -7.90 -0.43
C ILE A 39 -3.89 -7.17 -1.31
N ASP A 40 -4.88 -7.89 -1.79
CA ASP A 40 -6.00 -7.30 -2.51
C ASP A 40 -7.15 -7.04 -1.53
N LEU A 41 -7.55 -5.78 -1.33
CA LEU A 41 -8.63 -5.43 -0.40
C LEU A 41 -10.00 -5.99 -0.82
N LYS A 42 -10.15 -6.46 -2.07
CA LYS A 42 -11.37 -7.15 -2.52
C LYS A 42 -11.56 -8.51 -1.86
N ASP A 43 -10.50 -9.13 -1.38
CA ASP A 43 -10.51 -10.47 -0.77
C ASP A 43 -10.84 -10.44 0.73
N TYR A 44 -11.08 -9.25 1.30
CA TYR A 44 -11.32 -9.06 2.73
C TYR A 44 -12.64 -8.33 2.97
N ASP A 45 -13.52 -8.94 3.75
CA ASP A 45 -14.73 -8.29 4.26
C ASP A 45 -14.41 -7.51 5.55
N ILE A 46 -14.03 -6.23 5.37
CA ILE A 46 -13.73 -5.33 6.47
C ILE A 46 -14.94 -4.42 6.67
N PRO A 47 -15.67 -4.54 7.80
CA PRO A 47 -16.78 -3.65 8.09
C PRO A 47 -16.32 -2.19 8.15
N PHE A 48 -17.22 -1.25 7.89
CA PHE A 48 -16.89 0.15 8.15
C PHE A 48 -16.46 0.34 9.61
N PHE A 49 -15.38 1.10 9.78
CA PHE A 49 -14.80 1.39 11.09
C PHE A 49 -15.88 1.89 12.06
N ASN A 50 -16.12 1.14 13.13
CA ASN A 50 -17.16 1.41 14.12
C ASN A 50 -16.74 1.01 15.56
N LEU A 51 -15.44 0.88 15.81
CA LEU A 51 -14.97 0.59 17.16
C LEU A 51 -15.35 1.73 18.12
N ALA A 52 -15.77 1.35 19.32
CA ALA A 52 -16.20 2.31 20.34
C ALA A 52 -15.04 3.21 20.86
N MET A 53 -13.80 2.79 20.66
CA MET A 53 -12.59 3.48 21.06
C MET A 53 -11.58 3.48 19.91
N ASN A 54 -10.76 4.51 19.84
CA ASN A 54 -9.67 4.57 18.87
C ASN A 54 -8.69 3.40 19.12
N PRO A 55 -8.29 2.66 18.08
CA PRO A 55 -7.34 1.53 18.19
C PRO A 55 -6.03 1.89 18.91
N THR A 56 -5.60 3.14 18.87
CA THR A 56 -4.43 3.66 19.59
C THR A 56 -4.46 3.34 21.09
N TYR A 57 -5.66 3.30 21.69
CA TYR A 57 -5.88 3.10 23.13
C TYR A 57 -6.33 1.68 23.46
N MET A 58 -6.24 0.75 22.50
CA MET A 58 -6.66 -0.63 22.68
C MET A 58 -5.46 -1.57 22.60
N ASP A 59 -5.16 -2.28 23.68
CA ASP A 59 -4.13 -3.34 23.66
C ASP A 59 -4.59 -4.53 22.80
N ASN A 60 -5.89 -4.79 22.78
CA ASN A 60 -6.50 -5.80 21.95
C ASN A 60 -7.86 -5.31 21.43
N PRO A 61 -7.93 -4.87 20.18
CA PRO A 61 -9.19 -4.42 19.55
C PRO A 61 -10.23 -5.53 19.36
N GLY A 62 -9.85 -6.80 19.55
CA GLY A 62 -10.77 -7.93 19.41
C GLY A 62 -11.18 -8.19 17.95
N TYR A 63 -10.28 -7.98 17.00
CA TYR A 63 -10.55 -8.26 15.60
C TYR A 63 -10.93 -9.71 15.36
N THR A 64 -11.84 -9.94 14.44
CA THR A 64 -12.33 -11.28 14.06
C THR A 64 -12.38 -11.44 12.54
N GLY A 65 -12.45 -12.67 12.03
CA GLY A 65 -12.62 -12.95 10.61
C GLY A 65 -11.49 -12.36 9.75
N ASP A 66 -11.85 -11.68 8.68
CA ASP A 66 -10.89 -11.12 7.73
C ASP A 66 -10.15 -9.90 8.30
N THR A 67 -10.76 -9.17 9.23
CA THR A 67 -10.09 -8.08 9.94
C THR A 67 -8.91 -8.60 10.77
N ASP A 68 -9.07 -9.70 11.50
CA ASP A 68 -7.98 -10.33 12.27
C ASP A 68 -6.86 -10.86 11.36
N LYS A 69 -7.23 -11.51 10.24
CA LYS A 69 -6.25 -11.99 9.25
C LYS A 69 -5.42 -10.85 8.68
N LEU A 70 -6.08 -9.74 8.32
CA LEU A 70 -5.42 -8.58 7.73
C LEU A 70 -4.55 -7.85 8.75
N SER A 71 -5.00 -7.68 10.00
CA SER A 71 -4.21 -7.14 11.10
C SER A 71 -2.88 -7.87 11.24
N LYS A 72 -2.89 -9.21 11.28
CA LYS A 72 -1.67 -10.03 11.38
C LYS A 72 -0.73 -9.85 10.19
N LYS A 73 -1.26 -9.71 8.97
CA LYS A 73 -0.44 -9.46 7.77
C LYS A 73 0.20 -8.07 7.80
N ILE A 74 -0.54 -7.06 8.25
CA ILE A 74 -0.03 -5.69 8.37
C ILE A 74 1.03 -5.63 9.48
N ASP A 75 0.79 -6.31 10.61
CA ASP A 75 1.73 -6.35 11.73
C ASP A 75 3.06 -7.03 11.35
N ASP A 76 3.01 -8.12 10.58
CA ASP A 76 4.20 -8.84 10.08
C ASP A 76 5.02 -8.04 9.06
N ALA A 77 4.47 -6.96 8.48
CA ALA A 77 5.16 -6.16 7.48
C ALA A 77 6.29 -5.32 8.09
N ASP A 78 7.37 -5.16 7.33
CA ASP A 78 8.43 -4.18 7.60
C ASP A 78 8.24 -2.89 6.80
N GLY A 79 7.46 -2.93 5.72
CA GLY A 79 7.14 -1.78 4.87
C GLY A 79 6.01 -2.08 3.88
N PHE A 80 5.51 -1.04 3.22
CA PHE A 80 4.34 -1.13 2.36
C PHE A 80 4.53 -0.44 1.01
N ILE A 81 3.88 -0.98 -0.04
CA ILE A 81 3.61 -0.25 -1.28
C ILE A 81 2.08 -0.17 -1.44
N PHE A 82 1.54 1.04 -1.44
CA PHE A 82 0.13 1.26 -1.72
C PHE A 82 -0.09 1.45 -3.22
N VAL A 83 -0.81 0.51 -3.84
CA VAL A 83 -1.25 0.58 -5.25
C VAL A 83 -2.67 1.12 -5.27
N MET A 84 -2.89 2.34 -5.78
CA MET A 84 -4.18 3.01 -5.62
C MET A 84 -4.58 3.91 -6.78
N PRO A 85 -5.90 3.97 -7.10
CA PRO A 85 -6.45 4.97 -8.00
C PRO A 85 -6.64 6.33 -7.31
N GLU A 86 -6.85 7.35 -8.14
CA GLU A 86 -7.41 8.63 -7.70
C GLU A 86 -8.91 8.67 -7.99
N TYR A 87 -9.74 8.83 -6.96
CA TYR A 87 -11.17 9.04 -7.06
C TYR A 87 -11.53 10.44 -6.55
N ASN A 88 -11.98 11.30 -7.45
CA ASN A 88 -12.38 12.68 -7.09
C ASN A 88 -11.29 13.42 -6.30
N HIS A 89 -10.06 13.38 -6.78
CA HIS A 89 -8.85 13.98 -6.18
C HIS A 89 -8.34 13.30 -4.89
N GLY A 90 -8.96 12.25 -4.41
CA GLY A 90 -8.58 11.56 -3.18
C GLY A 90 -8.26 10.07 -3.40
N TYR A 91 -7.78 9.44 -2.35
CA TYR A 91 -7.67 7.98 -2.27
C TYR A 91 -9.06 7.34 -2.08
N THR A 92 -9.14 6.02 -2.22
CA THR A 92 -10.42 5.30 -2.15
C THR A 92 -10.95 5.19 -0.72
N GLY A 93 -12.28 5.13 -0.57
CA GLY A 93 -12.93 4.91 0.72
C GLY A 93 -12.57 3.55 1.34
N VAL A 94 -12.41 2.50 0.52
CA VAL A 94 -12.01 1.18 1.01
C VAL A 94 -10.59 1.19 1.59
N LEU A 95 -9.66 1.92 0.97
CA LEU A 95 -8.31 2.09 1.49
C LEU A 95 -8.32 2.86 2.81
N LYS A 96 -9.11 3.96 2.89
CA LYS A 96 -9.25 4.73 4.12
C LYS A 96 -9.84 3.89 5.24
N ASN A 97 -10.91 3.13 4.97
CA ASN A 97 -11.53 2.24 5.95
C ASN A 97 -10.54 1.22 6.52
N MET A 98 -9.76 0.58 5.67
CA MET A 98 -8.72 -0.35 6.08
C MET A 98 -7.65 0.34 6.94
N ILE A 99 -7.19 1.52 6.53
CA ILE A 99 -6.17 2.28 7.27
C ILE A 99 -6.68 2.69 8.65
N ASP A 100 -7.93 3.14 8.78
CA ASP A 100 -8.52 3.59 10.05
C ASP A 100 -8.85 2.43 11.00
N THR A 101 -9.04 1.23 10.46
CA THR A 101 -9.34 0.04 11.28
C THR A 101 -8.16 -0.37 12.14
N PHE A 102 -6.95 -0.12 11.68
CA PHE A 102 -5.71 -0.50 12.37
C PHE A 102 -4.92 0.73 12.78
N TYR A 103 -4.08 0.60 13.83
CA TYR A 103 -3.18 1.69 14.25
C TYR A 103 -1.78 1.17 14.61
N ASN A 104 -1.70 0.28 15.59
CA ASN A 104 -0.42 -0.19 16.13
C ASN A 104 0.37 -0.96 15.07
N GLU A 105 -0.32 -1.66 14.19
CA GLU A 105 0.23 -2.45 13.10
C GLU A 105 0.97 -1.60 12.05
N TRP A 106 0.62 -0.31 11.93
CA TRP A 106 1.25 0.62 10.98
C TRP A 106 2.52 1.29 11.50
N ARG A 107 2.63 1.44 12.81
CA ARG A 107 3.60 2.33 13.45
C ARG A 107 5.04 2.07 13.05
N LEU A 108 5.76 3.18 12.74
CA LEU A 108 7.20 3.20 12.44
C LEU A 108 7.60 2.30 11.26
N LYS A 109 6.68 2.11 10.31
CA LYS A 109 6.94 1.37 9.06
C LYS A 109 6.93 2.33 7.88
N PRO A 110 7.83 2.18 6.89
CA PRO A 110 7.85 3.02 5.70
C PRO A 110 6.78 2.60 4.70
N ALA A 111 6.36 3.57 3.90
CA ALA A 111 5.38 3.38 2.83
C ALA A 111 5.81 4.08 1.54
N ALA A 112 5.81 3.35 0.44
CA ALA A 112 5.92 3.85 -0.92
C ALA A 112 4.55 3.80 -1.63
N PHE A 113 4.46 4.43 -2.81
CA PHE A 113 3.20 4.59 -3.51
C PHE A 113 3.35 4.27 -4.99
N VAL A 114 2.38 3.54 -5.53
CA VAL A 114 2.16 3.40 -6.96
C VAL A 114 0.73 3.82 -7.23
N SER A 115 0.54 4.95 -7.90
CA SER A 115 -0.79 5.48 -8.18
C SER A 115 -1.08 5.50 -9.68
N TYR A 116 -2.36 5.45 -10.00
CA TYR A 116 -2.83 5.50 -11.38
C TYR A 116 -4.14 6.28 -11.47
N GLY A 117 -4.42 6.84 -12.65
CA GLY A 117 -5.64 7.59 -12.82
C GLY A 117 -5.78 8.25 -14.18
N GLY A 118 -6.44 9.40 -14.21
CA GLY A 118 -6.53 10.29 -15.36
C GLY A 118 -5.21 11.04 -15.61
N ILE A 119 -5.30 12.33 -15.97
CA ILE A 119 -4.14 13.14 -16.38
C ILE A 119 -3.06 13.23 -15.29
N SER A 120 -3.46 13.30 -14.02
CA SER A 120 -2.51 13.44 -12.89
C SER A 120 -1.87 12.12 -12.45
N GLY A 121 -2.26 10.98 -13.01
CA GLY A 121 -1.70 9.68 -12.59
C GLY A 121 -1.97 9.31 -11.12
N GLY A 122 -2.91 9.98 -10.44
CA GLY A 122 -3.23 9.70 -9.05
C GLY A 122 -2.39 10.46 -8.01
N ILE A 123 -1.61 11.45 -8.43
CA ILE A 123 -0.67 12.17 -7.54
C ILE A 123 -1.38 12.88 -6.38
N ARG A 124 -2.60 13.43 -6.59
CA ARG A 124 -3.36 14.13 -5.55
C ARG A 124 -3.82 13.18 -4.44
N ALA A 125 -4.18 11.93 -4.82
CA ALA A 125 -4.52 10.90 -3.86
C ALA A 125 -3.31 10.50 -3.00
N VAL A 126 -2.12 10.43 -3.59
CA VAL A 126 -0.86 10.17 -2.87
C VAL A 126 -0.56 11.31 -1.89
N GLU A 127 -0.66 12.56 -2.31
CA GLU A 127 -0.42 13.73 -1.46
C GLU A 127 -1.33 13.71 -0.21
N GLN A 128 -2.61 13.43 -0.40
CA GLN A 128 -3.56 13.33 0.72
C GLN A 128 -3.27 12.11 1.62
N LEU A 129 -2.94 10.95 1.03
CA LEU A 129 -2.65 9.76 1.82
C LEU A 129 -1.40 9.93 2.67
N ARG A 130 -0.37 10.61 2.19
CA ARG A 130 0.83 10.93 2.96
C ARG A 130 0.52 11.59 4.30
N LEU A 131 -0.42 12.54 4.32
CA LEU A 131 -0.85 13.23 5.54
C LEU A 131 -1.52 12.27 6.54
N VAL A 132 -2.34 11.34 6.04
CA VAL A 132 -2.98 10.32 6.88
C VAL A 132 -1.96 9.37 7.50
N LEU A 133 -1.01 8.90 6.70
CA LEU A 133 0.00 7.95 7.17
C LEU A 133 0.95 8.54 8.23
N ILE A 134 1.22 9.85 8.18
CA ILE A 134 2.00 10.54 9.20
C ILE A 134 1.30 10.47 10.57
N GLU A 135 -0.03 10.63 10.63
CA GLU A 135 -0.80 10.49 11.86
C GLU A 135 -0.69 9.09 12.46
N LEU A 136 -0.57 8.07 11.63
CA LEU A 136 -0.34 6.69 12.04
C LEU A 136 1.13 6.38 12.42
N GLN A 137 1.96 7.41 12.51
CA GLN A 137 3.41 7.29 12.77
C GLN A 137 4.15 6.45 11.71
N MET A 138 3.61 6.34 10.51
CA MET A 138 4.33 5.76 9.38
C MET A 138 5.34 6.75 8.79
N VAL A 139 6.26 6.23 7.98
CA VAL A 139 7.23 7.03 7.22
C VAL A 139 6.89 6.97 5.73
N PRO A 140 6.03 7.86 5.21
CA PRO A 140 5.76 7.92 3.78
C PRO A 140 7.01 8.44 3.05
N ILE A 141 7.72 7.53 2.39
CA ILE A 141 8.97 7.87 1.70
C ILE A 141 8.72 8.73 0.45
N ARG A 142 9.74 9.48 0.00
CA ARG A 142 9.61 10.35 -1.17
C ARG A 142 9.31 9.57 -2.45
N ALA A 143 9.92 8.39 -2.62
CA ALA A 143 9.77 7.57 -3.82
C ALA A 143 8.31 7.20 -4.09
N SER A 144 7.87 7.42 -5.31
CA SER A 144 6.52 7.08 -5.77
C SER A 144 6.46 7.00 -7.29
N VAL A 145 5.61 6.11 -7.80
CA VAL A 145 5.30 5.93 -9.23
C VAL A 145 3.90 6.46 -9.50
N HIS A 146 3.74 7.24 -10.57
CA HIS A 146 2.46 7.78 -10.99
C HIS A 146 2.19 7.43 -12.45
N ILE A 147 1.10 6.70 -12.73
CA ILE A 147 0.74 6.23 -14.08
C ILE A 147 -0.45 7.08 -14.59
N PRO A 148 -0.19 8.08 -15.44
CA PRO A 148 -1.25 8.91 -16.00
C PRO A 148 -1.98 8.17 -17.11
N LEU A 149 -3.24 8.56 -17.34
CA LEU A 149 -4.10 8.05 -18.41
C LEU A 149 -4.09 6.51 -18.49
N ILE A 150 -4.24 5.86 -17.35
CA ILE A 150 -4.10 4.40 -17.19
C ILE A 150 -4.87 3.59 -18.24
N PHE A 151 -6.04 4.08 -18.68
CA PHE A 151 -6.84 3.41 -19.71
C PHE A 151 -6.18 3.35 -21.09
N ASN A 152 -5.21 4.24 -21.37
CA ASN A 152 -4.38 4.23 -22.56
C ASN A 152 -3.09 3.41 -22.42
N GLN A 153 -2.79 2.94 -21.20
CA GLN A 153 -1.56 2.24 -20.86
C GLN A 153 -1.72 0.71 -20.86
N ILE A 154 -2.88 0.23 -21.28
CA ILE A 154 -3.15 -1.21 -21.41
C ILE A 154 -3.01 -1.59 -22.89
N ASP A 155 -2.32 -2.69 -23.16
CA ASP A 155 -2.14 -3.24 -24.49
C ASP A 155 -3.34 -4.09 -24.94
N ASP A 156 -3.29 -4.60 -26.18
CA ASP A 156 -4.35 -5.42 -26.77
C ASP A 156 -4.54 -6.78 -26.06
N ASN A 157 -3.55 -7.24 -25.31
CA ASN A 157 -3.61 -8.44 -24.47
C ASN A 157 -4.17 -8.15 -23.09
N GLY A 158 -4.49 -6.89 -22.80
CA GLY A 158 -5.00 -6.45 -21.52
C GLY A 158 -3.93 -6.32 -20.43
N LEU A 159 -2.66 -6.21 -20.77
CA LEU A 159 -1.54 -6.02 -19.85
C LEU A 159 -1.06 -4.56 -19.85
N LEU A 160 -0.32 -4.19 -18.83
CA LEU A 160 0.35 -2.89 -18.79
C LEU A 160 1.46 -2.85 -19.85
N LYS A 161 1.50 -1.79 -20.67
CA LYS A 161 2.49 -1.62 -21.74
C LYS A 161 3.92 -1.59 -21.21
N GLU A 162 4.86 -2.18 -21.95
CA GLU A 162 6.27 -2.26 -21.51
C GLU A 162 6.90 -0.88 -21.32
N GLU A 163 6.61 0.09 -22.21
CA GLU A 163 7.15 1.45 -22.11
C GLU A 163 6.76 2.13 -20.78
N ILE A 164 5.60 1.78 -20.23
CA ILE A 164 5.15 2.29 -18.93
C ILE A 164 5.85 1.57 -17.79
N LYS A 165 6.10 0.28 -17.91
CA LYS A 165 6.85 -0.47 -16.92
C LYS A 165 8.29 0.03 -16.82
N GLU A 166 8.94 0.27 -17.96
CA GLU A 166 10.29 0.82 -18.04
C GLU A 166 10.36 2.24 -17.47
N ALA A 167 9.41 3.12 -17.85
CA ALA A 167 9.35 4.50 -17.39
C ALA A 167 9.00 4.65 -15.90
N ALA A 168 8.43 3.63 -15.29
CA ALA A 168 8.02 3.66 -13.89
C ALA A 168 9.20 3.69 -12.91
N HIS A 169 10.37 3.18 -13.30
CA HIS A 169 11.54 3.05 -12.43
C HIS A 169 11.17 2.47 -11.05
N LEU A 170 10.35 1.42 -11.07
CA LEU A 170 9.80 0.83 -9.85
C LEU A 170 10.88 0.14 -9.02
N ASP A 171 11.92 -0.38 -9.67
CA ASP A 171 13.12 -0.95 -9.05
C ASP A 171 13.76 0.03 -8.06
N ALA A 172 14.00 1.27 -8.46
CA ALA A 172 14.54 2.32 -7.58
C ALA A 172 13.60 2.63 -6.40
N THR A 173 12.28 2.59 -6.62
CA THR A 173 11.29 2.78 -5.54
C THR A 173 11.34 1.61 -4.54
N VAL A 174 11.51 0.38 -5.03
CA VAL A 174 11.62 -0.82 -4.19
C VAL A 174 12.93 -0.82 -3.39
N GLU A 175 14.05 -0.42 -4.00
CA GLU A 175 15.35 -0.30 -3.33
C GLU A 175 15.31 0.76 -2.21
N ASP A 176 14.73 1.94 -2.46
CA ASP A 176 14.52 2.97 -1.45
C ASP A 176 13.66 2.45 -0.30
N LEU A 177 12.55 1.77 -0.60
CA LEU A 177 11.67 1.20 0.42
C LEU A 177 12.38 0.12 1.24
N GLU A 178 13.14 -0.76 0.61
CA GLU A 178 13.93 -1.78 1.30
C GLU A 178 14.91 -1.14 2.30
N TRP A 179 15.65 -0.11 1.86
CA TRP A 179 16.59 0.59 2.71
C TRP A 179 15.91 1.17 3.95
N TRP A 180 14.77 1.85 3.78
CA TRP A 180 13.99 2.40 4.88
C TRP A 180 13.45 1.32 5.81
N ALA A 181 12.85 0.26 5.25
CA ALA A 181 12.28 -0.83 6.01
C ALA A 181 13.33 -1.54 6.87
N LYS A 182 14.47 -1.84 6.28
CA LYS A 182 15.62 -2.45 6.98
C LYS A 182 16.18 -1.53 8.06
N THR A 183 16.33 -0.23 7.77
CA THR A 183 16.87 0.75 8.72
C THR A 183 15.97 0.95 9.93
N LEU A 184 14.64 0.94 9.74
CA LEU A 184 13.68 1.17 10.82
C LEU A 184 13.34 -0.10 11.63
N LYS A 185 13.66 -1.28 11.14
CA LYS A 185 13.23 -2.55 11.76
C LYS A 185 13.73 -2.68 13.20
N GLU A 186 15.02 -2.65 13.43
CA GLU A 186 15.61 -2.83 14.76
C GLU A 186 15.21 -1.70 15.75
N PRO A 187 15.30 -0.40 15.38
CA PRO A 187 14.80 0.69 16.22
C PRO A 187 13.31 0.57 16.54
N ARG A 188 12.47 0.16 15.59
CA ARG A 188 11.04 -0.08 15.80
C ARG A 188 10.81 -1.17 16.84
N GLU A 189 11.42 -2.33 16.67
CA GLU A 189 11.30 -3.46 17.60
C GLU A 189 11.75 -3.11 19.02
N SER A 190 12.77 -2.27 19.15
CA SER A 190 13.25 -1.77 20.45
C SER A 190 12.29 -0.76 21.09
N LYS A 191 11.64 0.09 20.27
CA LYS A 191 10.78 1.18 20.75
C LYS A 191 9.37 0.72 21.09
N LEU A 192 8.87 -0.35 20.46
CA LEU A 192 7.49 -0.85 20.63
C LEU A 192 7.40 -1.97 21.68
N LYS A 193 8.51 -2.41 22.25
CA LYS A 193 8.58 -3.27 23.45
C LYS A 193 8.34 -2.47 24.72
#